data_50f9fd094d3194e2ba69020d535e1334
#
_entry.id   50f9fd094d3194e2ba69020d535e1334
#
_cell.length_a   1.000
_cell.length_b   1.000
_cell.length_c   1.000
_cell.angle_alpha   90.00
_cell.angle_beta   90.00
_cell.angle_gamma   90.00
#
_symmetry.space_group_name_H-M   'P 1'
#
loop_
_entity.id
_entity.type
_entity.pdbx_description
1 polymer ?
#
loop_
_entity_poly.entity_id
_entity_poly.type
_entity_poly.pdbx_seq_one_letter_code
_entity_poly.pdbx_strand_id
1 'polypeptide(L)'
;YSFFATVQALFGGYDIIHFHAEGPAAMVPLAKCFGKKCVVTIHGLDWQRAKWGGFATRFLRFGERMAAKYADEIIVLSASMQQYFADTYHRQTVRIENGIDPPETADLSLLSRFGLEKDSYILFLGRIVPEKGIHYLIDAYQRLQTDKKLVIAGGASHSEEYFNQLKAKAAGDARIVFTDFVQGAPLAALYAGAYLYCLPSDLEGMPISLLEAMSYGNCCVTSDIPECTEVCGDHGFAFQKGNTADLKRLLEQLLSQPDMVKCCKATAADYILQKYNWDQVTERTLELYEQVKSAK
;
A
#
# COMPACT_ATOMS: atom_id res chain seq x y z
N TYR A 1 7.41 -17.24 16.13
CA TYR A 1 8.25 -17.28 14.94
C TYR A 1 9.46 -16.35 15.08
N SER A 2 9.28 -15.03 15.30
CA SER A 2 10.36 -14.02 15.33
C SER A 2 11.48 -14.36 16.33
N PHE A 3 11.15 -14.87 17.52
CA PHE A 3 12.14 -15.28 18.50
C PHE A 3 13.07 -16.40 17.99
N PHE A 4 12.50 -17.48 17.46
CA PHE A 4 13.30 -18.60 16.95
C PHE A 4 14.11 -18.20 15.71
N ALA A 5 13.55 -17.41 14.82
CA ALA A 5 14.28 -16.88 13.66
C ALA A 5 15.47 -15.99 14.11
N THR A 6 15.26 -15.15 15.12
CA THR A 6 16.34 -14.32 15.67
C THR A 6 17.43 -15.19 16.29
N VAL A 7 17.07 -16.18 17.13
CA VAL A 7 18.04 -17.10 17.73
C VAL A 7 18.86 -17.81 16.66
N GLN A 8 18.22 -18.33 15.61
CA GLN A 8 18.93 -18.95 14.50
C GLN A 8 19.88 -17.97 13.79
N ALA A 9 19.46 -16.72 13.57
CA ALA A 9 20.28 -15.69 12.94
C ALA A 9 21.51 -15.31 13.78
N LEU A 10 21.42 -15.36 15.13
CA LEU A 10 22.55 -15.09 16.02
C LEU A 10 23.75 -16.02 15.77
N PHE A 11 23.48 -17.29 15.42
CA PHE A 11 24.50 -18.30 15.17
C PHE A 11 24.82 -18.49 13.68
N GLY A 12 24.14 -17.76 12.78
CA GLY A 12 24.28 -17.90 11.35
C GLY A 12 25.49 -17.19 10.71
N GLY A 13 26.38 -16.59 11.51
CA GLY A 13 27.57 -15.90 10.98
C GLY A 13 27.27 -14.60 10.20
N TYR A 14 26.06 -14.06 10.31
CA TYR A 14 25.66 -12.83 9.62
C TYR A 14 26.23 -11.58 10.31
N ASP A 15 26.68 -10.59 9.50
CA ASP A 15 27.15 -9.29 9.99
C ASP A 15 25.98 -8.41 10.44
N ILE A 16 24.86 -8.47 9.72
CA ILE A 16 23.66 -7.65 9.95
C ILE A 16 22.43 -8.55 10.03
N ILE A 17 21.54 -8.23 10.96
CA ILE A 17 20.19 -8.80 11.02
C ILE A 17 19.20 -7.70 10.66
N HIS A 18 18.46 -7.89 9.55
CA HIS A 18 17.43 -6.97 9.12
C HIS A 18 16.05 -7.46 9.53
N PHE A 19 15.39 -6.68 10.38
CA PHE A 19 14.03 -6.95 10.85
C PHE A 19 13.01 -6.17 10.01
N HIS A 20 11.92 -6.80 9.66
CA HIS A 20 10.82 -6.14 8.96
C HIS A 20 9.58 -6.07 9.85
N ALA A 21 9.00 -4.86 9.98
CA ALA A 21 7.85 -4.49 10.80
C ALA A 21 8.12 -4.47 12.34
N GLU A 22 7.19 -3.84 13.06
CA GLU A 22 7.30 -3.59 14.50
C GLU A 22 7.29 -4.88 15.33
N GLY A 23 6.51 -5.89 14.91
CA GLY A 23 6.43 -7.16 15.65
C GLY A 23 7.81 -7.85 15.81
N PRO A 24 8.50 -8.19 14.71
CA PRO A 24 9.87 -8.71 14.74
C PRO A 24 10.88 -7.77 15.38
N ALA A 25 10.71 -6.46 15.26
CA ALA A 25 11.59 -5.46 15.86
C ALA A 25 11.66 -5.56 17.41
N ALA A 26 10.68 -6.18 18.06
CA ALA A 26 10.73 -6.50 19.49
C ALA A 26 11.96 -7.38 19.86
N MET A 27 12.57 -8.07 18.87
CA MET A 27 13.75 -8.92 19.06
C MET A 27 15.08 -8.17 18.88
N VAL A 28 15.07 -6.92 18.45
CA VAL A 28 16.29 -6.11 18.27
C VAL A 28 17.17 -6.08 19.51
N PRO A 29 16.66 -5.87 20.76
CA PRO A 29 17.50 -5.89 21.95
C PRO A 29 18.23 -7.22 22.15
N LEU A 30 17.59 -8.35 21.84
CA LEU A 30 18.22 -9.67 21.92
C LEU A 30 19.42 -9.74 20.96
N ALA A 31 19.25 -9.34 19.70
CA ALA A 31 20.32 -9.34 18.71
C ALA A 31 21.47 -8.39 19.12
N LYS A 32 21.16 -7.22 19.66
CA LYS A 32 22.15 -6.26 20.19
C LYS A 32 22.94 -6.81 21.37
N CYS A 33 22.32 -7.56 22.28
CA CYS A 33 23.01 -8.22 23.41
C CYS A 33 24.08 -9.23 22.93
N PHE A 34 23.92 -9.79 21.74
CA PHE A 34 24.91 -10.66 21.09
C PHE A 34 25.86 -9.93 20.14
N GLY A 35 25.90 -8.60 20.20
CA GLY A 35 26.82 -7.78 19.41
C GLY A 35 26.46 -7.66 17.92
N LYS A 36 25.26 -8.06 17.51
CA LYS A 36 24.84 -7.98 16.11
C LYS A 36 24.45 -6.55 15.72
N LYS A 37 24.78 -6.17 14.50
CA LYS A 37 24.24 -4.96 13.87
C LYS A 37 22.79 -5.22 13.43
N CYS A 38 21.92 -4.25 13.63
CA CYS A 38 20.47 -4.42 13.39
C CYS A 38 19.94 -3.27 12.54
N VAL A 39 19.34 -3.61 11.41
CA VAL A 39 18.53 -2.70 10.59
C VAL A 39 17.06 -3.08 10.77
N VAL A 40 16.17 -2.10 10.79
CA VAL A 40 14.72 -2.33 10.89
C VAL A 40 14.00 -1.57 9.79
N THR A 41 13.20 -2.25 8.97
CA THR A 41 12.25 -1.56 8.07
C THR A 41 10.86 -1.53 8.69
N ILE A 42 10.31 -0.33 8.84
CA ILE A 42 8.94 -0.10 9.26
C ILE A 42 8.07 0.16 8.03
N HIS A 43 7.19 -0.78 7.72
CA HIS A 43 6.34 -0.74 6.53
C HIS A 43 5.06 0.10 6.71
N GLY A 44 4.79 0.59 7.90
CA GLY A 44 3.61 1.35 8.29
C GLY A 44 3.37 1.20 9.79
N LEU A 45 2.53 2.02 10.37
CA LEU A 45 2.18 1.92 11.79
C LEU A 45 1.15 0.80 12.01
N ASP A 46 1.63 -0.44 12.05
CA ASP A 46 0.77 -1.62 12.12
C ASP A 46 -0.18 -1.62 13.32
N TRP A 47 0.24 -1.03 14.43
CA TRP A 47 -0.59 -0.91 15.63
C TRP A 47 -1.86 -0.06 15.45
N GLN A 48 -1.96 0.74 14.38
CA GLN A 48 -3.16 1.52 14.01
C GLN A 48 -4.19 0.69 13.24
N ARG A 49 -3.82 -0.51 12.75
CA ARG A 49 -4.73 -1.34 11.95
C ARG A 49 -5.84 -1.94 12.82
N ALA A 50 -7.07 -1.91 12.32
CA ALA A 50 -8.28 -2.34 13.03
C ALA A 50 -8.23 -3.79 13.56
N LYS A 51 -7.46 -4.68 12.91
CA LYS A 51 -7.35 -6.09 13.29
C LYS A 51 -6.67 -6.34 14.65
N TRP A 52 -5.92 -5.37 15.18
CA TRP A 52 -5.15 -5.56 16.39
C TRP A 52 -5.91 -5.14 17.64
N GLY A 53 -6.16 -6.08 18.56
CA GLY A 53 -6.70 -5.79 19.89
C GLY A 53 -5.64 -5.28 20.88
N GLY A 54 -6.07 -4.86 22.06
CA GLY A 54 -5.24 -4.12 23.03
C GLY A 54 -3.87 -4.72 23.37
N PHE A 55 -3.75 -6.05 23.51
CA PHE A 55 -2.46 -6.68 23.80
C PHE A 55 -1.52 -6.63 22.58
N ALA A 56 -2.04 -6.97 21.41
CA ALA A 56 -1.25 -6.94 20.17
C ALA A 56 -0.78 -5.52 19.83
N THR A 57 -1.64 -4.52 19.98
CA THR A 57 -1.29 -3.10 19.83
C THR A 57 -0.15 -2.69 20.78
N ARG A 58 -0.22 -3.10 22.06
CA ARG A 58 0.85 -2.83 23.02
C ARG A 58 2.16 -3.50 22.65
N PHE A 59 2.10 -4.74 22.14
CA PHE A 59 3.28 -5.47 21.69
C PHE A 59 3.92 -4.81 20.45
N LEU A 60 3.13 -4.39 19.47
CA LEU A 60 3.64 -3.68 18.30
C LEU A 60 4.29 -2.36 18.68
N ARG A 61 3.65 -1.56 19.54
CA ARG A 61 4.26 -0.33 20.08
C ARG A 61 5.53 -0.59 20.90
N PHE A 62 5.61 -1.73 21.60
CA PHE A 62 6.83 -2.13 22.27
C PHE A 62 7.93 -2.41 21.24
N GLY A 63 7.64 -3.16 20.16
CA GLY A 63 8.61 -3.43 19.09
C GLY A 63 9.09 -2.15 18.41
N GLU A 64 8.19 -1.22 18.12
CA GLU A 64 8.52 0.10 17.57
C GLU A 64 9.50 0.88 18.47
N ARG A 65 9.25 0.89 19.80
CA ARG A 65 10.18 1.49 20.77
C ARG A 65 11.54 0.79 20.80
N MET A 66 11.55 -0.54 20.66
CA MET A 66 12.80 -1.33 20.64
C MET A 66 13.59 -1.01 19.37
N ALA A 67 12.93 -0.87 18.22
CA ALA A 67 13.55 -0.39 17.00
C ALA A 67 14.14 1.02 17.19
N ALA A 68 13.33 1.97 17.65
CA ALA A 68 13.76 3.36 17.83
C ALA A 68 14.95 3.50 18.77
N LYS A 69 15.03 2.66 19.82
CA LYS A 69 16.07 2.77 20.85
C LYS A 69 17.35 1.99 20.52
N TYR A 70 17.25 0.84 19.86
CA TYR A 70 18.35 -0.11 19.78
C TYR A 70 18.80 -0.46 18.37
N ALA A 71 18.00 -0.21 17.32
CA ALA A 71 18.46 -0.47 15.95
C ALA A 71 19.62 0.46 15.58
N ASP A 72 20.60 -0.06 14.85
CA ASP A 72 21.67 0.77 14.28
C ASP A 72 21.06 1.75 13.27
N GLU A 73 20.21 1.25 12.35
CA GLU A 73 19.46 2.09 11.42
C GLU A 73 18.00 1.63 11.28
N ILE A 74 17.12 2.60 10.95
CA ILE A 74 15.70 2.36 10.70
C ILE A 74 15.37 2.88 9.30
N ILE A 75 14.82 2.00 8.48
CA ILE A 75 14.27 2.35 7.18
C ILE A 75 12.77 2.61 7.33
N VAL A 76 12.30 3.69 6.75
CA VAL A 76 10.86 4.04 6.64
C VAL A 76 10.50 4.33 5.19
N LEU A 77 9.22 4.20 4.84
CA LEU A 77 8.77 4.22 3.45
C LEU A 77 8.24 5.58 2.97
N SER A 78 8.04 6.55 3.89
CA SER A 78 7.45 7.87 3.58
C SER A 78 8.06 8.98 4.41
N ALA A 79 7.93 10.22 3.96
CA ALA A 79 8.35 11.39 4.71
C ALA A 79 7.54 11.57 5.99
N SER A 80 6.23 11.25 5.96
CA SER A 80 5.36 11.28 7.14
C SER A 80 5.88 10.34 8.24
N MET A 81 6.38 9.15 7.88
CA MET A 81 6.98 8.21 8.82
C MET A 81 8.32 8.72 9.39
N GLN A 82 9.15 9.39 8.58
CA GLN A 82 10.38 10.02 9.08
C GLN A 82 10.03 11.07 10.16
N GLN A 83 9.06 11.92 9.85
CA GLN A 83 8.62 12.95 10.79
C GLN A 83 8.05 12.34 12.08
N TYR A 84 7.23 11.28 11.96
CA TYR A 84 6.68 10.56 13.11
C TYR A 84 7.77 10.03 14.04
N PHE A 85 8.83 9.38 13.50
CA PHE A 85 9.95 8.88 14.32
C PHE A 85 10.77 10.00 14.94
N ALA A 86 10.98 11.11 14.21
CA ALA A 86 11.67 12.28 14.73
C ALA A 86 10.91 12.92 15.89
N ASP A 87 9.59 13.10 15.77
CA ASP A 87 8.76 13.76 16.77
C ASP A 87 8.50 12.87 17.99
N THR A 88 8.26 11.56 17.77
CA THR A 88 7.84 10.63 18.83
C THR A 88 9.03 10.06 19.61
N TYR A 89 10.13 9.78 18.92
CA TYR A 89 11.29 9.07 19.49
C TYR A 89 12.59 9.87 19.44
N HIS A 90 12.59 11.07 18.85
CA HIS A 90 13.79 11.85 18.57
C HIS A 90 14.84 11.03 17.79
N ARG A 91 14.35 10.16 16.90
CA ARG A 91 15.14 9.22 16.11
C ARG A 91 15.14 9.60 14.64
N GLN A 92 16.32 9.85 14.09
CA GLN A 92 16.50 9.98 12.64
C GLN A 92 16.34 8.61 11.98
N THR A 93 15.73 8.60 10.80
CA THR A 93 15.49 7.38 10.01
C THR A 93 15.90 7.61 8.56
N VAL A 94 16.21 6.54 7.85
CA VAL A 94 16.53 6.58 6.43
C VAL A 94 15.27 6.27 5.64
N ARG A 95 14.90 7.13 4.67
CA ARG A 95 13.76 6.85 3.80
C ARG A 95 14.23 6.06 2.59
N ILE A 96 13.75 4.81 2.48
CA ILE A 96 13.92 3.94 1.32
C ILE A 96 12.54 3.38 1.00
N GLU A 97 11.97 3.86 -0.09
CA GLU A 97 10.62 3.53 -0.53
C GLU A 97 10.53 2.10 -1.09
N ASN A 98 9.33 1.56 -1.29
CA ASN A 98 9.13 0.35 -2.09
C ASN A 98 9.41 0.66 -3.57
N GLY A 99 9.92 -0.34 -4.30
CA GLY A 99 10.04 -0.28 -5.74
C GLY A 99 8.83 -0.87 -6.45
N ILE A 100 8.81 -0.69 -7.76
CA ILE A 100 7.89 -1.33 -8.69
C ILE A 100 8.67 -1.77 -9.94
N ASP A 101 8.33 -2.92 -10.47
CA ASP A 101 8.83 -3.39 -11.75
C ASP A 101 7.95 -2.89 -12.91
N PRO A 102 8.50 -2.79 -14.13
CA PRO A 102 7.68 -2.56 -15.31
C PRO A 102 6.55 -3.58 -15.40
N PRO A 103 5.34 -3.16 -15.81
CA PRO A 103 4.18 -4.04 -15.85
C PRO A 103 4.35 -5.14 -16.89
N GLU A 104 3.81 -6.33 -16.59
CA GLU A 104 3.69 -7.39 -17.59
C GLU A 104 2.72 -7.02 -18.69
N THR A 105 2.93 -7.56 -19.90
CA THR A 105 1.98 -7.41 -21.01
C THR A 105 0.66 -8.05 -20.64
N ALA A 106 -0.41 -7.25 -20.64
CA ALA A 106 -1.74 -7.70 -20.23
C ALA A 106 -2.55 -8.27 -21.40
N ASP A 107 -3.11 -9.46 -21.23
CA ASP A 107 -4.13 -10.02 -22.13
C ASP A 107 -5.52 -9.52 -21.73
N LEU A 108 -6.00 -8.48 -22.40
CA LEU A 108 -7.30 -7.89 -22.14
C LEU A 108 -8.49 -8.82 -22.44
N SER A 109 -8.31 -9.91 -23.18
CA SER A 109 -9.40 -10.88 -23.41
C SER A 109 -9.88 -11.53 -22.13
N LEU A 110 -8.99 -11.60 -21.11
CA LEU A 110 -9.30 -12.14 -19.78
C LEU A 110 -10.33 -11.32 -18.99
N LEU A 111 -10.57 -10.07 -19.38
CA LEU A 111 -11.62 -9.24 -18.78
C LEU A 111 -13.02 -9.82 -18.96
N SER A 112 -13.24 -10.56 -20.05
CA SER A 112 -14.50 -11.24 -20.33
C SER A 112 -14.93 -12.22 -19.21
N ARG A 113 -13.97 -12.80 -18.48
CA ARG A 113 -14.22 -13.68 -17.32
C ARG A 113 -15.00 -12.98 -16.21
N PHE A 114 -14.89 -11.65 -16.14
CA PHE A 114 -15.57 -10.81 -15.15
C PHE A 114 -16.73 -10.02 -15.78
N GLY A 115 -17.05 -10.27 -17.05
CA GLY A 115 -18.05 -9.51 -17.79
C GLY A 115 -17.64 -8.03 -17.97
N LEU A 116 -16.35 -7.77 -18.17
CA LEU A 116 -15.75 -6.44 -18.31
C LEU A 116 -15.14 -6.25 -19.68
N GLU A 117 -15.03 -4.98 -20.08
CA GLU A 117 -14.31 -4.51 -21.27
C GLU A 117 -13.33 -3.41 -20.86
N LYS A 118 -12.38 -3.12 -21.73
CA LYS A 118 -11.43 -2.01 -21.51
C LYS A 118 -12.17 -0.70 -21.30
N ASP A 119 -11.70 0.09 -20.33
CA ASP A 119 -12.25 1.39 -19.95
C ASP A 119 -13.73 1.37 -19.51
N SER A 120 -14.31 0.17 -19.22
CA SER A 120 -15.70 0.01 -18.79
C SER A 120 -15.89 0.01 -17.26
N TYR A 121 -14.83 0.21 -16.46
CA TYR A 121 -14.95 0.08 -15.00
C TYR A 121 -13.96 0.96 -14.22
N ILE A 122 -14.37 1.27 -12.99
CA ILE A 122 -13.55 1.83 -11.92
C ILE A 122 -13.00 0.63 -11.13
N LEU A 123 -11.70 0.56 -10.89
CA LEU A 123 -11.06 -0.54 -10.18
C LEU A 123 -10.65 -0.13 -8.77
N PHE A 124 -11.04 -0.89 -7.78
CA PHE A 124 -10.35 -1.02 -6.49
C PHE A 124 -9.64 -2.38 -6.46
N LEU A 125 -8.38 -2.41 -6.01
CA LEU A 125 -7.66 -3.66 -5.81
C LEU A 125 -6.83 -3.61 -4.53
N GLY A 126 -6.99 -4.65 -3.69
CA GLY A 126 -6.26 -4.77 -2.44
C GLY A 126 -6.93 -5.73 -1.46
N ARG A 127 -6.36 -5.86 -0.26
CA ARG A 127 -6.98 -6.62 0.81
C ARG A 127 -8.29 -5.94 1.21
N ILE A 128 -9.33 -6.74 1.44
CA ILE A 128 -10.63 -6.20 1.87
C ILE A 128 -10.62 -6.10 3.40
N VAL A 129 -10.17 -4.95 3.90
CA VAL A 129 -10.08 -4.61 5.32
C VAL A 129 -10.64 -3.21 5.57
N PRO A 130 -11.14 -2.89 6.79
CA PRO A 130 -11.80 -1.61 7.06
C PRO A 130 -10.95 -0.38 6.70
N GLU A 131 -9.67 -0.41 7.00
CA GLU A 131 -8.73 0.68 6.75
C GLU A 131 -8.51 1.02 5.27
N LYS A 132 -8.96 0.14 4.35
CA LYS A 132 -8.95 0.42 2.90
C LYS A 132 -10.15 1.27 2.42
N GLY A 133 -11.12 1.58 3.30
CA GLY A 133 -12.17 2.54 3.01
C GLY A 133 -13.14 2.16 1.87
N ILE A 134 -13.24 0.87 1.51
CA ILE A 134 -14.05 0.40 0.38
C ILE A 134 -15.52 0.79 0.53
N HIS A 135 -15.99 0.87 1.76
CA HIS A 135 -17.35 1.31 2.07
C HIS A 135 -17.62 2.75 1.62
N TYR A 136 -16.63 3.65 1.67
CA TYR A 136 -16.76 5.01 1.12
C TYR A 136 -16.94 4.98 -0.40
N LEU A 137 -16.16 4.11 -1.07
CA LEU A 137 -16.22 3.98 -2.53
C LEU A 137 -17.58 3.43 -2.97
N ILE A 138 -18.09 2.40 -2.31
CA ILE A 138 -19.44 1.87 -2.60
C ILE A 138 -20.50 2.95 -2.39
N ASP A 139 -20.46 3.66 -1.26
CA ASP A 139 -21.43 4.72 -0.95
C ASP A 139 -21.38 5.89 -1.95
N ALA A 140 -20.18 6.27 -2.41
CA ALA A 140 -20.02 7.29 -3.45
C ALA A 140 -20.54 6.79 -4.78
N TYR A 141 -20.14 5.57 -5.17
CA TYR A 141 -20.45 4.98 -6.47
C TYR A 141 -21.96 4.74 -6.67
N GLN A 142 -22.67 4.24 -5.68
CA GLN A 142 -24.12 4.02 -5.77
C GLN A 142 -24.92 5.29 -6.06
N ARG A 143 -24.33 6.46 -5.80
CA ARG A 143 -24.93 7.78 -6.08
C ARG A 143 -24.50 8.37 -7.44
N LEU A 144 -23.65 7.64 -8.20
CA LEU A 144 -23.19 8.08 -9.52
C LEU A 144 -24.16 7.64 -10.61
N GLN A 145 -24.34 8.51 -11.59
CA GLN A 145 -25.01 8.18 -12.85
C GLN A 145 -23.94 7.81 -13.88
N THR A 146 -23.67 6.49 -14.02
CA THR A 146 -22.64 6.00 -14.93
C THR A 146 -22.96 4.58 -15.39
N ASP A 147 -22.54 4.25 -16.61
CA ASP A 147 -22.56 2.90 -17.19
C ASP A 147 -21.30 2.07 -16.83
N LYS A 148 -20.25 2.75 -16.34
CA LYS A 148 -19.03 2.06 -15.93
C LYS A 148 -19.26 1.28 -14.63
N LYS A 149 -18.82 0.02 -14.59
CA LYS A 149 -18.93 -0.82 -13.40
C LYS A 149 -17.94 -0.40 -12.30
N LEU A 150 -18.24 -0.74 -11.06
CA LEU A 150 -17.26 -0.73 -9.97
C LEU A 150 -16.76 -2.15 -9.75
N VAL A 151 -15.47 -2.36 -9.90
CA VAL A 151 -14.81 -3.66 -9.66
C VAL A 151 -14.03 -3.59 -8.35
N ILE A 152 -14.36 -4.49 -7.43
CA ILE A 152 -13.70 -4.66 -6.15
C ILE A 152 -12.95 -5.98 -6.20
N ALA A 153 -11.64 -5.91 -6.44
CA ALA A 153 -10.76 -7.07 -6.55
C ALA A 153 -9.95 -7.28 -5.26
N GLY A 154 -10.03 -8.49 -4.70
CA GLY A 154 -9.29 -8.88 -3.51
C GLY A 154 -10.07 -9.79 -2.59
N GLY A 155 -9.39 -10.28 -1.55
CA GLY A 155 -9.97 -11.17 -0.54
C GLY A 155 -9.96 -10.56 0.86
N ALA A 156 -10.79 -11.08 1.74
CA ALA A 156 -10.75 -10.79 3.16
C ALA A 156 -9.39 -11.22 3.75
N SER A 157 -8.90 -10.47 4.72
CA SER A 157 -7.68 -10.79 5.47
C SER A 157 -7.98 -10.64 6.97
N HIS A 158 -8.52 -11.68 7.58
CA HIS A 158 -9.09 -11.66 8.94
C HIS A 158 -10.20 -10.61 9.11
N SER A 159 -11.02 -10.42 8.08
CA SER A 159 -12.04 -9.36 7.96
C SER A 159 -13.29 -9.85 7.21
N GLU A 160 -13.64 -11.11 7.36
CA GLU A 160 -14.77 -11.76 6.68
C GLU A 160 -16.10 -11.05 6.98
N GLU A 161 -16.30 -10.58 8.21
CA GLU A 161 -17.49 -9.82 8.59
C GLU A 161 -17.61 -8.51 7.79
N TYR A 162 -16.49 -7.74 7.70
CA TYR A 162 -16.46 -6.51 6.91
C TYR A 162 -16.71 -6.81 5.42
N PHE A 163 -16.14 -7.88 4.88
CA PHE A 163 -16.38 -8.28 3.49
C PHE A 163 -17.86 -8.60 3.24
N ASN A 164 -18.50 -9.32 4.17
CA ASN A 164 -19.94 -9.61 4.07
C ASN A 164 -20.79 -8.34 4.18
N GLN A 165 -20.40 -7.38 5.03
CA GLN A 165 -21.05 -6.06 5.12
C GLN A 165 -20.95 -5.30 3.80
N LEU A 166 -19.79 -5.32 3.11
CA LEU A 166 -19.62 -4.69 1.80
C LEU A 166 -20.49 -5.35 0.73
N LYS A 167 -20.55 -6.70 0.70
CA LYS A 167 -21.43 -7.43 -0.22
C LYS A 167 -22.92 -7.10 0.04
N ALA A 168 -23.33 -7.04 1.30
CA ALA A 168 -24.68 -6.63 1.66
C ALA A 168 -24.98 -5.18 1.27
N LYS A 169 -24.03 -4.27 1.47
CA LYS A 169 -24.14 -2.86 1.05
C LYS A 169 -24.28 -2.72 -0.47
N ALA A 170 -23.57 -3.52 -1.24
CA ALA A 170 -23.61 -3.54 -2.70
C ALA A 170 -24.83 -4.30 -3.27
N ALA A 171 -25.53 -5.06 -2.44
CA ALA A 171 -26.68 -5.85 -2.87
C ALA A 171 -27.76 -4.94 -3.51
N GLY A 172 -28.21 -5.30 -4.70
CA GLY A 172 -29.19 -4.51 -5.45
C GLY A 172 -28.59 -3.57 -6.51
N ASP A 173 -27.26 -3.35 -6.54
CA ASP A 173 -26.59 -2.66 -7.62
C ASP A 173 -25.73 -3.63 -8.45
N ALA A 174 -26.30 -4.12 -9.56
CA ALA A 174 -25.64 -5.08 -10.46
C ALA A 174 -24.38 -4.51 -11.16
N ARG A 175 -24.14 -3.21 -11.04
CA ARG A 175 -22.92 -2.58 -11.58
C ARG A 175 -21.69 -2.83 -10.68
N ILE A 176 -21.86 -3.29 -9.42
CA ILE A 176 -20.76 -3.56 -8.48
C ILE A 176 -20.38 -5.03 -8.58
N VAL A 177 -19.14 -5.30 -8.98
CA VAL A 177 -18.59 -6.64 -9.21
C VAL A 177 -17.50 -6.94 -8.21
N PHE A 178 -17.65 -8.02 -7.43
CA PHE A 178 -16.59 -8.57 -6.60
C PHE A 178 -15.93 -9.72 -7.35
N THR A 179 -14.60 -9.65 -7.54
CA THR A 179 -13.84 -10.70 -8.25
C THR A 179 -13.22 -11.73 -7.33
N ASP A 180 -13.35 -11.53 -6.00
CA ASP A 180 -12.56 -12.24 -5.00
C ASP A 180 -11.03 -12.05 -5.24
N PHE A 181 -10.19 -12.96 -4.71
CA PHE A 181 -8.74 -12.88 -4.88
C PHE A 181 -8.32 -13.19 -6.32
N VAL A 182 -7.56 -12.31 -6.94
CA VAL A 182 -7.05 -12.42 -8.32
C VAL A 182 -5.54 -12.25 -8.32
N GLN A 183 -4.83 -13.03 -9.16
CA GLN A 183 -3.38 -12.97 -9.32
C GLN A 183 -2.96 -13.30 -10.77
N GLY A 184 -1.71 -12.99 -11.13
CA GLY A 184 -1.13 -13.28 -12.44
C GLY A 184 -1.81 -12.55 -13.59
N ALA A 185 -1.92 -13.18 -14.75
CA ALA A 185 -2.44 -12.55 -15.97
C ALA A 185 -3.84 -11.91 -15.83
N PRO A 186 -4.83 -12.49 -15.13
CA PRO A 186 -6.10 -11.81 -14.86
C PRO A 186 -5.96 -10.53 -14.04
N LEU A 187 -5.01 -10.47 -13.09
CA LEU A 187 -4.70 -9.26 -12.32
C LEU A 187 -4.13 -8.17 -13.23
N ALA A 188 -3.15 -8.52 -14.07
CA ALA A 188 -2.58 -7.62 -15.05
C ALA A 188 -3.65 -7.04 -15.99
N ALA A 189 -4.58 -7.89 -16.45
CA ALA A 189 -5.71 -7.46 -17.29
C ALA A 189 -6.62 -6.45 -16.57
N LEU A 190 -6.92 -6.68 -15.28
CA LEU A 190 -7.73 -5.76 -14.49
C LEU A 190 -7.07 -4.38 -14.33
N TYR A 191 -5.76 -4.32 -14.08
CA TYR A 191 -5.06 -3.05 -14.03
C TYR A 191 -5.05 -2.35 -15.41
N ALA A 192 -4.63 -3.07 -16.46
CA ALA A 192 -4.46 -2.48 -17.79
C ALA A 192 -5.76 -2.04 -18.46
N GLY A 193 -6.88 -2.67 -18.10
CA GLY A 193 -8.20 -2.39 -18.68
C GLY A 193 -9.04 -1.38 -17.90
N ALA A 194 -8.63 -0.92 -16.73
CA ALA A 194 -9.44 -0.01 -15.92
C ALA A 194 -9.56 1.38 -16.53
N TYR A 195 -10.73 2.00 -16.40
CA TYR A 195 -10.94 3.42 -16.74
C TYR A 195 -10.14 4.30 -15.77
N LEU A 196 -10.29 4.06 -14.48
CA LEU A 196 -9.45 4.63 -13.41
C LEU A 196 -9.32 3.65 -12.26
N TYR A 197 -8.31 3.86 -11.43
CA TYR A 197 -8.09 3.13 -10.18
C TYR A 197 -8.45 4.01 -8.98
N CYS A 198 -9.13 3.44 -7.97
CA CYS A 198 -9.52 4.18 -6.77
C CYS A 198 -9.03 3.47 -5.50
N LEU A 199 -8.27 4.18 -4.67
CA LEU A 199 -7.75 3.71 -3.39
C LEU A 199 -8.22 4.64 -2.25
N PRO A 200 -9.39 4.41 -1.65
CA PRO A 200 -9.99 5.30 -0.65
C PRO A 200 -9.51 5.02 0.78
N SER A 201 -8.24 4.69 0.96
CA SER A 201 -7.69 4.20 2.23
C SER A 201 -7.66 5.26 3.32
N ASP A 202 -7.94 4.84 4.55
CA ASP A 202 -7.76 5.65 5.75
C ASP A 202 -6.32 5.58 6.29
N LEU A 203 -5.62 4.48 6.00
CA LEU A 203 -4.29 4.20 6.50
C LEU A 203 -3.50 3.36 5.50
N GLU A 204 -2.29 3.80 5.18
CA GLU A 204 -1.30 3.08 4.40
C GLU A 204 0.09 3.21 5.03
N GLY A 205 1.02 2.35 4.61
CA GLY A 205 2.44 2.58 4.82
C GLY A 205 3.07 3.15 3.55
N MET A 206 3.02 2.34 2.51
CA MET A 206 3.26 2.73 1.11
C MET A 206 2.49 1.71 0.24
N PRO A 207 1.41 2.13 -0.43
CA PRO A 207 0.48 1.20 -1.07
C PRO A 207 1.04 0.63 -2.37
N ILE A 208 1.52 -0.62 -2.35
CA ILE A 208 2.05 -1.31 -3.54
C ILE A 208 1.00 -1.37 -4.65
N SER A 209 -0.27 -1.61 -4.31
CA SER A 209 -1.34 -1.65 -5.32
C SER A 209 -1.55 -0.30 -6.06
N LEU A 210 -1.16 0.83 -5.45
CA LEU A 210 -1.16 2.13 -6.11
C LEU A 210 0.04 2.26 -7.06
N LEU A 211 1.23 1.80 -6.64
CA LEU A 211 2.40 1.71 -7.51
C LEU A 211 2.11 0.84 -8.75
N GLU A 212 1.52 -0.34 -8.53
CA GLU A 212 1.10 -1.24 -9.60
C GLU A 212 0.08 -0.55 -10.53
N ALA A 213 -0.98 0.06 -9.99
CA ALA A 213 -1.98 0.74 -10.79
C ALA A 213 -1.36 1.82 -11.67
N MET A 214 -0.47 2.64 -11.12
CA MET A 214 0.22 3.70 -11.88
C MET A 214 1.19 3.11 -12.91
N SER A 215 1.89 2.01 -12.63
CA SER A 215 2.79 1.37 -13.61
C SER A 215 2.05 0.86 -14.84
N TYR A 216 0.79 0.43 -14.68
CA TYR A 216 -0.10 0.10 -15.81
C TYR A 216 -0.72 1.34 -16.49
N GLY A 217 -0.31 2.56 -16.13
CA GLY A 217 -0.81 3.79 -16.70
C GLY A 217 -2.23 4.14 -16.25
N ASN A 218 -2.66 3.77 -15.05
CA ASN A 218 -3.97 4.16 -14.56
C ASN A 218 -4.00 5.62 -14.08
N CYS A 219 -5.11 6.29 -14.33
CA CYS A 219 -5.49 7.48 -13.60
C CYS A 219 -5.93 7.06 -12.19
N CYS A 220 -5.19 7.49 -11.17
CA CYS A 220 -5.43 7.09 -9.80
C CYS A 220 -6.19 8.17 -9.01
N VAL A 221 -7.21 7.74 -8.26
CA VAL A 221 -7.96 8.54 -7.29
C VAL A 221 -7.68 7.97 -5.90
N THR A 222 -7.18 8.78 -4.99
CA THR A 222 -6.82 8.32 -3.63
C THR A 222 -7.40 9.24 -2.57
N SER A 223 -7.47 8.77 -1.32
CA SER A 223 -7.61 9.70 -0.19
C SER A 223 -6.36 10.59 -0.07
N ASP A 224 -6.53 11.77 0.54
CA ASP A 224 -5.48 12.79 0.72
C ASP A 224 -4.49 12.48 1.85
N ILE A 225 -4.33 11.20 2.20
CA ILE A 225 -3.31 10.80 3.17
C ILE A 225 -1.91 10.95 2.56
N PRO A 226 -0.90 11.36 3.36
CA PRO A 226 0.46 11.61 2.85
C PRO A 226 1.05 10.42 2.07
N GLU A 227 0.85 9.19 2.54
CA GLU A 227 1.37 7.98 1.93
C GLU A 227 0.83 7.73 0.51
N CYS A 228 -0.37 8.23 0.20
CA CYS A 228 -0.96 8.15 -1.14
C CYS A 228 -0.55 9.34 -2.01
N THR A 229 -0.62 10.56 -1.45
CA THR A 229 -0.31 11.78 -2.21
C THR A 229 1.17 11.89 -2.56
N GLU A 230 2.09 11.42 -1.68
CA GLU A 230 3.52 11.33 -2.00
C GLU A 230 3.80 10.38 -3.17
N VAL A 231 3.06 9.27 -3.27
CA VAL A 231 3.18 8.32 -4.39
C VAL A 231 2.64 8.94 -5.67
N CYS A 232 1.44 9.49 -5.66
CA CYS A 232 0.81 10.04 -6.87
C CYS A 232 1.53 11.29 -7.39
N GLY A 233 2.06 12.15 -6.51
CA GLY A 233 2.52 13.48 -6.90
C GLY A 233 1.42 14.22 -7.68
N ASP A 234 1.79 14.83 -8.79
CA ASP A 234 0.86 15.54 -9.69
C ASP A 234 0.22 14.62 -10.76
N HIS A 235 0.45 13.29 -10.65
CA HIS A 235 0.00 12.29 -11.63
C HIS A 235 -1.20 11.46 -11.15
N GLY A 236 -1.99 12.02 -10.22
CA GLY A 236 -3.22 11.43 -9.68
C GLY A 236 -4.13 12.49 -9.10
N PHE A 237 -5.25 12.06 -8.56
CA PHE A 237 -6.24 12.95 -7.94
C PHE A 237 -6.47 12.51 -6.50
N ALA A 238 -6.66 13.46 -5.59
CA ALA A 238 -6.94 13.20 -4.21
C ALA A 238 -8.30 13.77 -3.79
N PHE A 239 -9.00 13.05 -2.92
CA PHE A 239 -10.20 13.50 -2.23
C PHE A 239 -9.97 13.49 -0.73
N GLN A 240 -10.73 14.27 0.02
CA GLN A 240 -10.63 14.35 1.47
C GLN A 240 -10.93 12.97 2.11
N LYS A 241 -9.97 12.44 2.88
CA LYS A 241 -10.08 11.17 3.61
C LYS A 241 -11.42 11.03 4.33
N GLY A 242 -12.11 9.90 4.11
CA GLY A 242 -13.39 9.59 4.75
C GLY A 242 -14.59 10.40 4.23
N ASN A 243 -14.37 11.35 3.31
CA ASN A 243 -15.43 12.18 2.76
C ASN A 243 -16.04 11.59 1.49
N THR A 244 -17.09 10.80 1.66
CA THR A 244 -17.83 10.16 0.56
C THR A 244 -18.42 11.17 -0.45
N ALA A 245 -18.80 12.37 0.01
CA ALA A 245 -19.37 13.39 -0.87
C ALA A 245 -18.30 13.99 -1.78
N ASP A 246 -17.09 14.22 -1.26
CA ASP A 246 -15.96 14.72 -2.05
C ASP A 246 -15.46 13.65 -3.03
N LEU A 247 -15.37 12.37 -2.58
CA LEU A 247 -15.08 11.26 -3.50
C LEU A 247 -16.08 11.17 -4.64
N LYS A 248 -17.38 11.23 -4.32
CA LYS A 248 -18.43 11.26 -5.34
C LYS A 248 -18.24 12.40 -6.34
N ARG A 249 -18.06 13.63 -5.85
CA ARG A 249 -17.84 14.83 -6.67
C ARG A 249 -16.65 14.66 -7.63
N LEU A 250 -15.54 14.13 -7.10
CA LEU A 250 -14.34 13.90 -7.92
C LEU A 250 -14.55 12.82 -8.96
N LEU A 251 -15.21 11.72 -8.63
CA LEU A 251 -15.54 10.67 -9.59
C LEU A 251 -16.50 11.19 -10.68
N GLU A 252 -17.52 11.97 -10.32
CA GLU A 252 -18.41 12.63 -11.30
C GLU A 252 -17.65 13.55 -12.26
N GLN A 253 -16.71 14.33 -11.73
CA GLN A 253 -15.86 15.20 -12.56
C GLN A 253 -15.03 14.38 -13.55
N LEU A 254 -14.36 13.32 -13.11
CA LEU A 254 -13.52 12.49 -13.98
C LEU A 254 -14.34 11.68 -15.00
N LEU A 255 -15.54 11.27 -14.64
CA LEU A 255 -16.46 10.60 -15.57
C LEU A 255 -17.01 11.54 -16.64
N SER A 256 -17.26 12.80 -16.28
CA SER A 256 -17.77 13.82 -17.22
C SER A 256 -16.68 14.49 -18.07
N GLN A 257 -15.40 14.40 -17.63
CA GLN A 257 -14.25 15.01 -18.29
C GLN A 257 -13.19 13.95 -18.66
N PRO A 258 -13.43 13.07 -19.64
CA PRO A 258 -12.54 11.95 -19.96
C PRO A 258 -11.14 12.38 -20.39
N ASP A 259 -10.95 13.60 -20.85
CA ASP A 259 -9.63 14.11 -21.23
C ASP A 259 -8.73 14.32 -20.00
N MET A 260 -9.28 14.63 -18.82
CA MET A 260 -8.49 14.66 -17.57
C MET A 260 -7.93 13.27 -17.26
N VAL A 261 -8.75 12.23 -17.41
CA VAL A 261 -8.34 10.84 -17.19
C VAL A 261 -7.26 10.43 -18.20
N LYS A 262 -7.41 10.79 -19.48
CA LYS A 262 -6.41 10.50 -20.53
C LYS A 262 -5.07 11.19 -20.26
N CYS A 263 -5.09 12.47 -19.86
CA CYS A 263 -3.87 13.20 -19.51
C CYS A 263 -3.14 12.56 -18.33
N CYS A 264 -3.87 12.17 -17.28
CA CYS A 264 -3.30 11.48 -16.13
C CYS A 264 -2.69 10.12 -16.54
N LYS A 265 -3.44 9.30 -17.29
CA LYS A 265 -2.97 8.01 -17.82
C LYS A 265 -1.69 8.13 -18.65
N ALA A 266 -1.55 9.20 -19.43
CA ALA A 266 -0.42 9.40 -20.33
C ALA A 266 0.93 9.61 -19.61
N THR A 267 0.91 10.02 -18.33
CA THR A 267 2.13 10.37 -17.58
C THR A 267 2.38 9.47 -16.36
N ALA A 268 1.37 8.74 -15.90
CA ALA A 268 1.43 7.97 -14.64
C ALA A 268 2.52 6.89 -14.67
N ALA A 269 2.60 6.11 -15.76
CA ALA A 269 3.55 5.01 -15.85
C ALA A 269 5.00 5.49 -15.88
N ASP A 270 5.32 6.46 -16.72
CA ASP A 270 6.68 7.01 -16.82
C ASP A 270 7.13 7.61 -15.48
N TYR A 271 6.26 8.39 -14.84
CA TYR A 271 6.54 8.99 -13.54
C TYR A 271 6.86 7.94 -12.48
N ILE A 272 5.99 6.92 -12.33
CA ILE A 272 6.11 5.96 -11.24
C ILE A 272 7.31 5.03 -11.42
N LEU A 273 7.58 4.58 -12.65
CA LEU A 273 8.71 3.69 -12.97
C LEU A 273 10.07 4.39 -12.86
N GLN A 274 10.12 5.71 -13.12
CA GLN A 274 11.35 6.47 -12.91
C GLN A 274 11.62 6.74 -11.44
N LYS A 275 10.58 6.99 -10.65
CA LYS A 275 10.72 7.40 -9.25
C LYS A 275 10.91 6.22 -8.29
N TYR A 276 10.26 5.09 -8.54
CA TYR A 276 10.19 3.94 -7.63
C TYR A 276 10.70 2.67 -8.30
N ASN A 277 12.00 2.54 -8.41
CA ASN A 277 12.68 1.44 -9.08
C ASN A 277 13.34 0.50 -8.06
N TRP A 278 13.12 -0.83 -8.20
CA TRP A 278 13.70 -1.82 -7.29
C TRP A 278 15.23 -1.84 -7.31
N ASP A 279 15.89 -1.54 -8.44
CA ASP A 279 17.36 -1.49 -8.49
C ASP A 279 17.89 -0.39 -7.60
N GLN A 280 17.28 0.81 -7.64
CA GLN A 280 17.64 1.93 -6.75
C GLN A 280 17.35 1.62 -5.28
N VAL A 281 16.23 0.95 -4.98
CA VAL A 281 15.89 0.50 -3.60
C VAL A 281 16.95 -0.46 -3.09
N THR A 282 17.38 -1.41 -3.94
CA THR A 282 18.40 -2.41 -3.61
C THR A 282 19.76 -1.74 -3.38
N GLU A 283 20.18 -0.87 -4.29
CA GLU A 283 21.45 -0.12 -4.19
C GLU A 283 21.50 0.68 -2.88
N ARG A 284 20.50 1.49 -2.60
CA ARG A 284 20.42 2.29 -1.37
C ARG A 284 20.40 1.43 -0.10
N THR A 285 19.75 0.25 -0.15
CA THR A 285 19.74 -0.68 0.98
C THR A 285 21.12 -1.30 1.21
N LEU A 286 21.83 -1.67 0.14
CA LEU A 286 23.21 -2.18 0.24
C LEU A 286 24.17 -1.13 0.76
N GLU A 287 24.08 0.11 0.27
CA GLU A 287 24.88 1.24 0.78
C GLU A 287 24.65 1.43 2.28
N LEU A 288 23.40 1.38 2.73
CA LEU A 288 23.07 1.47 4.15
C LEU A 288 23.70 0.33 4.97
N TYR A 289 23.68 -0.90 4.44
CA TYR A 289 24.32 -2.04 5.11
C TYR A 289 25.84 -1.83 5.26
N GLU A 290 26.53 -1.33 4.23
CA GLU A 290 27.97 -1.05 4.31
C GLU A 290 28.27 0.07 5.32
N GLN A 291 27.42 1.10 5.41
CA GLN A 291 27.52 2.14 6.42
C GLN A 291 27.36 1.56 7.84
N VAL A 292 26.34 0.76 8.07
CA VAL A 292 26.05 0.10 9.36
C VAL A 292 27.20 -0.84 9.75
N LYS A 293 27.75 -1.60 8.80
CA LYS A 293 28.86 -2.52 9.03
C LYS A 293 30.17 -1.79 9.41
N SER A 294 30.44 -0.67 8.75
CA SER A 294 31.66 0.11 8.97
C SER A 294 31.59 1.03 10.20
N ALA A 295 30.41 1.34 10.71
CA ALA A 295 30.23 2.12 11.93
C ALA A 295 30.76 1.33 13.14
N LYS A 296 31.70 1.95 13.88
CA LYS A 296 32.34 1.35 15.08
C LYS A 296 31.40 1.28 16.27
#